data_10bde84f233b781e88cfcb38ecf44b1f
#
_entry.id   10bde84f233b781e88cfcb38ecf44b1f
#
_cell.length_a   1.000
_cell.length_b   1.000
_cell.length_c   1.000
_cell.angle_alpha   90.00
_cell.angle_beta   90.00
_cell.angle_gamma   90.00
#
_symmetry.space_group_name_H-M   'P 1'
#
loop_
_entity.id
_entity.type
_entity.pdbx_description
1 polymer ?
#
loop_
_entity_poly.entity_id
_entity_poly.type
_entity_poly.pdbx_seq_one_letter_code
_entity_poly.pdbx_strand_id
1 'polypeptide(L)'
;MAASSGPIQRPLAMMMRPITKTVRPDDSLLVVAQQLRDARVGAMLVADHGDYVGIVSEADLVRKAMAGGAAAEQVMARSVMSAPVVTIDIAQSAHEASDVMAERGIRHLVITEEGRVVGMISVRDLLRYFKNWGTL
;
A
#
# COMPACT_ATOMS: atom_id res chain seq x y z
N MET A 1 -32.96 -1.56 -2.97
CA MET A 1 -32.49 -1.60 -2.65
C MET A 1 -32.01 -1.55 -1.86
N ALA A 2 -31.97 -1.69 -1.45
CA ALA A 2 -31.54 -1.60 -0.72
C ALA A 2 -30.65 -1.49 -0.46
N ALA A 3 -30.60 -1.39 -0.66
CA ALA A 3 -29.87 -1.34 -0.47
C ALA A 3 -29.01 -1.08 -0.06
N SER A 4 -28.86 -0.98 -0.68
CA SER A 4 -27.88 -0.68 -0.10
C SER A 4 -28.04 -0.65 1.03
N SER A 5 -28.58 -1.17 1.02
CA SER A 5 -29.00 -1.29 2.29
C SER A 5 -28.00 -1.63 3.29
N GLY A 6 -26.87 -2.06 2.94
CA GLY A 6 -25.80 -2.21 3.90
C GLY A 6 -25.35 -0.84 4.37
N PRO A 7 -24.86 -0.71 5.60
CA PRO A 7 -24.39 0.57 6.10
C PRO A 7 -23.16 1.06 5.36
N ILE A 8 -22.45 0.18 4.64
CA ILE A 8 -21.20 0.52 3.98
C ILE A 8 -21.33 0.27 2.49
N GLN A 9 -21.40 1.35 1.72
CA GLN A 9 -21.52 1.24 0.27
C GLN A 9 -20.19 1.40 -0.45
N ARG A 10 -19.22 2.04 0.20
CA ARG A 10 -17.89 2.21 -0.36
C ARG A 10 -16.88 1.80 0.68
N PRO A 11 -16.73 0.48 0.91
CA PRO A 11 -15.89 0.00 2.00
C PRO A 11 -14.43 0.41 1.88
N LEU A 12 -13.89 0.48 0.66
CA LEU A 12 -12.50 0.88 0.49
C LEU A 12 -12.28 2.33 0.88
N ALA A 13 -13.25 3.20 0.60
CA ALA A 13 -13.17 4.60 1.01
C ALA A 13 -13.14 4.73 2.53
N MET A 14 -13.85 3.84 3.22
CA MET A 14 -13.93 3.86 4.67
C MET A 14 -12.62 3.46 5.34
N MET A 15 -11.90 2.52 4.74
CA MET A 15 -10.71 1.96 5.39
C MET A 15 -9.40 2.52 4.85
N MET A 16 -9.42 3.20 3.69
CA MET A 16 -8.19 3.68 3.09
C MET A 16 -7.60 4.84 3.88
N ARG A 17 -6.29 4.98 3.75
CA ARG A 17 -5.54 6.09 4.33
C ARG A 17 -5.09 7.01 3.20
N PRO A 18 -5.10 8.33 3.42
CA PRO A 18 -4.63 9.25 2.39
C PRO A 18 -3.12 9.10 2.17
N ILE A 19 -2.67 9.44 0.97
CA ILE A 19 -1.25 9.47 0.68
C ILE A 19 -0.71 10.82 1.15
N THR A 20 -0.03 10.82 2.29
CA THR A 20 0.49 12.05 2.88
C THR A 20 1.98 12.21 2.67
N LYS A 21 2.70 11.09 2.49
CA LYS A 21 4.15 11.09 2.31
C LYS A 21 4.53 10.05 1.28
N THR A 22 5.54 10.38 0.50
CA THR A 22 6.14 9.46 -0.47
C THR A 22 7.64 9.52 -0.30
N VAL A 23 8.33 8.54 -0.89
CA VAL A 23 9.78 8.58 -1.00
C VAL A 23 10.14 8.72 -2.48
N ARG A 24 11.38 9.08 -2.75
CA ARG A 24 11.88 9.26 -4.11
C ARG A 24 12.65 8.02 -4.54
N PRO A 25 12.73 7.75 -5.84
CA PRO A 25 13.50 6.59 -6.32
C PRO A 25 14.96 6.59 -5.84
N ASP A 26 15.55 7.78 -5.69
CA ASP A 26 16.94 7.94 -5.28
C ASP A 26 17.14 7.97 -3.77
N ASP A 27 16.06 7.97 -3.00
CA ASP A 27 16.20 7.93 -1.54
C ASP A 27 16.85 6.62 -1.13
N SER A 28 17.78 6.71 -0.17
CA SER A 28 18.41 5.50 0.37
C SER A 28 17.42 4.71 1.21
N LEU A 29 17.68 3.43 1.38
CA LEU A 29 16.84 2.60 2.21
C LEU A 29 16.88 3.03 3.67
N LEU A 30 17.94 3.71 4.10
CA LEU A 30 17.96 4.30 5.43
C LEU A 30 16.88 5.38 5.55
N VAL A 31 16.79 6.27 4.56
CA VAL A 31 15.74 7.29 4.52
C VAL A 31 14.36 6.65 4.48
N VAL A 32 14.19 5.62 3.63
CA VAL A 32 12.92 4.89 3.54
C VAL A 32 12.54 4.28 4.88
N ALA A 33 13.48 3.60 5.54
CA ALA A 33 13.24 2.97 6.84
C ALA A 33 12.83 4.01 7.88
N GLN A 34 13.50 5.16 7.90
CA GLN A 34 13.17 6.24 8.82
C GLN A 34 11.77 6.79 8.56
N GLN A 35 11.40 6.95 7.29
CA GLN A 35 10.08 7.44 6.93
C GLN A 35 8.99 6.44 7.33
N LEU A 36 9.21 5.15 7.10
CA LEU A 36 8.25 4.11 7.50
C LEU A 36 8.08 4.11 9.03
N ARG A 37 9.19 4.21 9.75
CA ARG A 37 9.17 4.26 11.21
C ARG A 37 8.38 5.46 11.71
N ASP A 38 8.69 6.64 11.19
CA ASP A 38 8.11 7.88 11.69
C ASP A 38 6.62 7.98 11.34
N ALA A 39 6.23 7.49 10.17
CA ALA A 39 4.83 7.46 9.75
C ALA A 39 4.06 6.27 10.33
N ARG A 40 4.76 5.29 10.91
CA ARG A 40 4.17 4.07 11.48
C ARG A 40 3.37 3.29 10.45
N VAL A 41 3.90 3.17 9.26
CA VAL A 41 3.29 2.41 8.16
C VAL A 41 4.25 1.35 7.66
N GLY A 42 3.70 0.32 7.01
CA GLY A 42 4.48 -0.80 6.50
C GLY A 42 4.90 -0.65 5.05
N ALA A 43 4.41 0.34 4.36
CA ALA A 43 4.76 0.59 2.97
C ALA A 43 4.55 2.05 2.61
N MET A 44 5.25 2.49 1.56
CA MET A 44 5.19 3.87 1.12
C MET A 44 5.34 3.91 -0.39
N LEU A 45 4.59 4.80 -1.04
CA LEU A 45 4.70 4.99 -2.47
C LEU A 45 6.00 5.69 -2.82
N VAL A 46 6.57 5.29 -3.95
CA VAL A 46 7.73 5.93 -4.55
C VAL A 46 7.21 6.85 -5.64
N ALA A 47 7.50 8.13 -5.52
CA ALA A 47 7.03 9.14 -6.46
C ALA A 47 8.22 9.76 -7.19
N ASP A 48 8.07 9.92 -8.50
CA ASP A 48 9.08 10.51 -9.36
C ASP A 48 8.39 11.54 -10.26
N HIS A 49 8.75 12.82 -10.06
CA HIS A 49 8.18 13.92 -10.83
C HIS A 49 6.65 13.91 -10.88
N GLY A 50 6.04 13.61 -9.75
CA GLY A 50 4.57 13.61 -9.62
C GLY A 50 3.89 12.29 -9.97
N ASP A 51 4.63 11.32 -10.51
CA ASP A 51 4.08 10.01 -10.84
C ASP A 51 4.44 8.99 -9.77
N TYR A 52 3.49 8.12 -9.44
CA TYR A 52 3.75 7.02 -8.52
C TYR A 52 4.34 5.86 -9.33
N VAL A 53 5.63 5.62 -9.15
CA VAL A 53 6.38 4.66 -9.97
C VAL A 53 6.57 3.31 -9.31
N GLY A 54 6.29 3.20 -8.02
CA GLY A 54 6.41 1.93 -7.30
C GLY A 54 5.97 2.07 -5.87
N ILE A 55 6.09 0.97 -5.15
CA ILE A 55 5.82 0.89 -3.72
C ILE A 55 6.97 0.15 -3.06
N VAL A 56 7.41 0.64 -1.91
CA VAL A 56 8.44 0.00 -1.12
C VAL A 56 7.88 -0.35 0.25
N SER A 57 8.10 -1.58 0.70
CA SER A 57 7.55 -2.09 1.96
C SER A 57 8.65 -2.52 2.90
N GLU A 58 8.28 -2.72 4.17
CA GLU A 58 9.19 -3.30 5.17
C GLU A 58 9.75 -4.63 4.69
N ALA A 59 8.91 -5.45 4.05
CA ALA A 59 9.34 -6.74 3.54
C ALA A 59 10.41 -6.57 2.45
N ASP A 60 10.30 -5.55 1.61
CA ASP A 60 11.31 -5.27 0.60
C ASP A 60 12.66 -4.96 1.23
N LEU A 61 12.67 -4.14 2.27
CA LEU A 61 13.91 -3.80 2.97
C LEU A 61 14.59 -5.04 3.54
N VAL A 62 13.80 -5.89 4.17
CA VAL A 62 14.34 -7.10 4.80
C VAL A 62 14.79 -8.11 3.74
N ARG A 63 13.92 -8.43 2.81
CA ARG A 63 14.15 -9.56 1.89
C ARG A 63 15.06 -9.24 0.73
N LYS A 64 14.97 -8.01 0.22
CA LYS A 64 15.72 -7.61 -0.97
C LYS A 64 17.01 -6.88 -0.67
N ALA A 65 17.20 -6.40 0.56
CA ALA A 65 18.39 -5.66 0.94
C ALA A 65 19.11 -6.27 2.13
N MET A 66 18.50 -6.28 3.30
CA MET A 66 19.16 -6.74 4.52
C MET A 66 19.59 -8.20 4.42
N ALA A 67 18.74 -9.07 3.89
CA ALA A 67 19.03 -10.50 3.78
C ALA A 67 20.23 -10.76 2.86
N GLY A 68 20.50 -9.86 1.91
CA GLY A 68 21.65 -9.95 1.03
C GLY A 68 22.90 -9.25 1.56
N GLY A 69 22.82 -8.67 2.76
CA GLY A 69 23.97 -7.98 3.38
C GLY A 69 24.18 -6.57 2.88
N ALA A 70 23.22 -5.99 2.18
CA ALA A 70 23.36 -4.64 1.65
C ALA A 70 23.28 -3.59 2.76
N ALA A 71 24.10 -2.55 2.63
CA ALA A 71 24.07 -1.42 3.55
C ALA A 71 22.94 -0.47 3.15
N ALA A 72 22.09 -0.14 4.13
CA ALA A 72 20.90 0.67 3.86
C ALA A 72 21.23 2.03 3.25
N GLU A 73 22.36 2.61 3.61
CA GLU A 73 22.75 3.93 3.09
C GLU A 73 23.18 3.90 1.63
N GLN A 74 23.49 2.71 1.09
CA GLN A 74 24.05 2.58 -0.25
C GLN A 74 23.08 2.01 -1.27
N VAL A 75 21.89 1.60 -0.84
CA VAL A 75 20.87 1.03 -1.72
C VAL A 75 19.74 2.03 -1.86
N MET A 76 19.29 2.24 -3.08
CA MET A 76 18.21 3.19 -3.37
C MET A 76 16.86 2.49 -3.41
N ALA A 77 15.80 3.26 -3.13
CA ALA A 77 14.43 2.76 -3.16
C ALA A 77 14.10 2.10 -4.50
N ARG A 78 14.58 2.67 -5.62
CA ARG A 78 14.31 2.11 -6.95
C ARG A 78 14.78 0.68 -7.11
N SER A 79 15.80 0.27 -6.35
CA SER A 79 16.41 -1.05 -6.49
C SER A 79 15.57 -2.15 -5.83
N VAL A 80 14.70 -1.79 -4.89
CA VAL A 80 13.93 -2.78 -4.13
C VAL A 80 12.42 -2.59 -4.26
N MET A 81 11.96 -1.46 -4.76
CA MET A 81 10.53 -1.22 -4.91
C MET A 81 9.88 -2.24 -5.85
N SER A 82 8.61 -2.47 -5.64
CA SER A 82 7.79 -3.24 -6.55
C SER A 82 7.13 -2.28 -7.54
N ALA A 83 7.17 -2.63 -8.82
CA ALA A 83 6.61 -1.79 -9.89
C ALA A 83 6.05 -2.68 -10.99
N PRO A 84 5.00 -2.27 -11.68
CA PRO A 84 4.22 -1.07 -11.40
C PRO A 84 3.40 -1.20 -10.12
N VAL A 85 2.84 -0.09 -9.66
CA VAL A 85 1.99 -0.08 -8.48
C VAL A 85 0.72 -0.89 -8.75
N VAL A 86 0.36 -1.77 -7.82
CA VAL A 86 -0.88 -2.55 -7.94
C VAL A 86 -2.03 -1.72 -7.37
N THR A 87 -3.04 -1.49 -8.19
CA THR A 87 -4.17 -0.63 -7.83
C THR A 87 -5.47 -1.41 -7.81
N ILE A 88 -6.45 -0.84 -7.13
CA ILE A 88 -7.83 -1.34 -7.15
C ILE A 88 -8.75 -0.12 -7.14
N ASP A 89 -9.85 -0.20 -7.90
CA ASP A 89 -10.80 0.90 -7.94
C ASP A 89 -11.58 1.00 -6.64
N ILE A 90 -11.87 2.21 -6.22
CA ILE A 90 -12.57 2.49 -4.95
C ILE A 90 -13.96 1.85 -4.87
N ALA A 91 -14.56 1.55 -6.02
CA ALA A 91 -15.89 0.94 -6.08
C ALA A 91 -15.86 -0.56 -5.81
N GLN A 92 -14.68 -1.18 -5.81
CA GLN A 92 -14.55 -2.62 -5.57
C GLN A 92 -14.85 -2.96 -4.12
N SER A 93 -15.14 -4.24 -3.87
CA SER A 93 -15.49 -4.72 -2.54
C SER A 93 -14.24 -5.00 -1.71
N ALA A 94 -14.45 -5.12 -0.39
CA ALA A 94 -13.37 -5.52 0.51
C ALA A 94 -12.89 -6.94 0.21
N HIS A 95 -13.81 -7.84 -0.19
CA HIS A 95 -13.44 -9.19 -0.57
C HIS A 95 -12.58 -9.21 -1.83
N GLU A 96 -12.93 -8.40 -2.82
CA GLU A 96 -12.10 -8.29 -4.03
C GLU A 96 -10.71 -7.77 -3.70
N ALA A 97 -10.62 -6.81 -2.79
CA ALA A 97 -9.31 -6.31 -2.35
C ALA A 97 -8.50 -7.40 -1.67
N SER A 98 -9.14 -8.19 -0.80
CA SER A 98 -8.44 -9.28 -0.12
C SER A 98 -7.99 -10.36 -1.12
N ASP A 99 -8.80 -10.64 -2.13
CA ASP A 99 -8.46 -11.61 -3.18
C ASP A 99 -7.21 -11.15 -3.94
N VAL A 100 -7.16 -9.88 -4.34
CA VAL A 100 -6.00 -9.34 -5.05
C VAL A 100 -4.74 -9.47 -4.19
N MET A 101 -4.83 -9.11 -2.93
CA MET A 101 -3.67 -9.22 -2.02
C MET A 101 -3.20 -10.66 -1.90
N ALA A 102 -4.14 -11.60 -1.72
CA ALA A 102 -3.81 -13.01 -1.57
C ALA A 102 -3.20 -13.57 -2.84
N GLU A 103 -3.78 -13.27 -4.00
CA GLU A 103 -3.31 -13.81 -5.27
C GLU A 103 -1.93 -13.28 -5.64
N ARG A 104 -1.65 -12.04 -5.29
CA ARG A 104 -0.37 -11.41 -5.62
C ARG A 104 0.67 -11.49 -4.52
N GLY A 105 0.28 -12.01 -3.35
CA GLY A 105 1.20 -12.11 -2.22
C GLY A 105 1.66 -10.76 -1.70
N ILE A 106 0.78 -9.77 -1.74
CA ILE A 106 1.09 -8.41 -1.30
C ILE A 106 0.19 -8.02 -0.13
N ARG A 107 0.60 -7.06 0.66
CA ARG A 107 -0.11 -6.63 1.85
C ARG A 107 -0.64 -5.21 1.75
N HIS A 108 -0.49 -4.58 0.60
CA HIS A 108 -0.90 -3.19 0.38
C HIS A 108 -1.48 -3.07 -1.01
N LEU A 109 -2.51 -2.24 -1.14
CA LEU A 109 -3.09 -1.88 -2.43
C LEU A 109 -3.29 -0.38 -2.48
N VAL A 110 -3.07 0.18 -3.66
CA VAL A 110 -3.33 1.60 -3.91
C VAL A 110 -4.73 1.72 -4.48
N ILE A 111 -5.51 2.63 -3.89
CA ILE A 111 -6.91 2.83 -4.28
C ILE A 111 -6.97 3.95 -5.30
N THR A 112 -7.70 3.70 -6.38
CA THR A 112 -7.93 4.72 -7.41
C THR A 112 -9.41 5.06 -7.51
N GLU A 113 -9.67 6.27 -7.94
CA GLU A 113 -11.00 6.74 -8.27
C GLU A 113 -10.88 7.54 -9.56
N GLU A 114 -11.59 7.10 -10.60
CA GLU A 114 -11.49 7.70 -11.92
C GLU A 114 -10.03 7.76 -12.42
N GLY A 115 -9.29 6.69 -12.15
CA GLY A 115 -7.91 6.58 -12.58
C GLY A 115 -6.89 7.34 -11.74
N ARG A 116 -7.34 8.07 -10.73
CA ARG A 116 -6.44 8.84 -9.86
C ARG A 116 -6.25 8.14 -8.53
N VAL A 117 -5.03 8.18 -8.02
CA VAL A 117 -4.72 7.63 -6.70
C VAL A 117 -5.38 8.50 -5.63
N VAL A 118 -6.18 7.86 -4.77
CA VAL A 118 -6.88 8.56 -3.68
C VAL A 118 -6.50 8.06 -2.31
N GLY A 119 -5.83 6.91 -2.21
CA GLY A 119 -5.43 6.38 -0.91
C GLY A 119 -4.77 5.03 -1.04
N MET A 120 -4.52 4.43 0.11
CA MET A 120 -3.90 3.10 0.20
C MET A 120 -4.53 2.32 1.33
N ILE A 121 -4.66 1.01 1.15
CA ILE A 121 -5.09 0.11 2.22
C ILE A 121 -4.04 -0.97 2.45
N SER A 122 -4.03 -1.48 3.68
CA SER A 122 -3.18 -2.60 4.07
C SER A 122 -4.04 -3.80 4.42
N VAL A 123 -3.39 -4.97 4.53
CA VAL A 123 -4.07 -6.17 5.01
C VAL A 123 -4.64 -5.96 6.41
N ARG A 124 -3.98 -5.15 7.23
CA ARG A 124 -4.46 -4.83 8.57
C ARG A 124 -5.78 -4.06 8.52
N ASP A 125 -5.90 -3.13 7.57
CA ASP A 125 -7.14 -2.38 7.36
C ASP A 125 -8.28 -3.32 6.98
N LEU A 126 -8.01 -4.31 6.13
CA LEU A 126 -8.99 -5.31 5.75
C LEU A 126 -9.41 -6.18 6.93
N LEU A 127 -8.45 -6.62 7.73
CA LEU A 127 -8.76 -7.43 8.92
C LEU A 127 -9.64 -6.67 9.89
N ARG A 128 -9.34 -5.39 10.10
CA ARG A 128 -10.14 -4.54 10.97
C ARG A 128 -11.55 -4.35 10.41
N TYR A 129 -11.66 -4.16 9.12
CA TYR A 129 -12.95 -4.03 8.47
C TYR A 129 -13.78 -5.29 8.65
N PHE A 130 -13.23 -6.47 8.36
CA PHE A 130 -13.97 -7.73 8.49
C PHE A 130 -14.35 -8.04 9.93
N LYS A 131 -13.51 -7.67 10.88
CA LYS A 131 -13.82 -7.84 12.29
C LYS A 131 -15.05 -7.03 12.70
N ASN A 132 -15.16 -5.80 12.20
CA ASN A 132 -16.20 -4.86 12.62
C ASN A 132 -17.46 -4.93 11.78
N TRP A 133 -17.36 -5.22 10.51
CA TRP A 133 -18.45 -5.01 9.56
C TRP A 133 -18.77 -6.22 8.69
N GLY A 134 -17.80 -7.10 8.50
CA GLY A 134 -17.97 -8.21 7.59
C GLY A 134 -18.05 -9.54 8.28
N THR A 135 -18.28 -10.57 7.47
CA THR A 135 -18.12 -11.95 7.89
C THR A 135 -16.99 -12.55 7.10
N LEU A 136 -16.18 -13.32 7.77
CA LEU A 136 -15.10 -14.05 7.10
C LEU A 136 -15.55 -15.43 6.70
#